data_728143f43a89b180c6c72d6bedbe7969
#
_entry.id   728143f43a89b180c6c72d6bedbe7969
#
_cell.length_a   1.000
_cell.length_b   1.000
_cell.length_c   1.000
_cell.angle_alpha   90.00
_cell.angle_beta   90.00
_cell.angle_gamma   90.00
#
_symmetry.space_group_name_H-M   'P 1'
#
loop_
_entity.id
_entity.type
_entity.pdbx_description
1 polymer ?
#
loop_
_entity_poly.entity_id
_entity_poly.type
_entity_poly.pdbx_seq_one_letter_code
_entity_poly.pdbx_strand_id
1 'polypeptide(L)'
;MPGEKSSCLSGTGLTKVFGFGRTRTVAVDHVDFDFHEGEVISIVGESGSGKTTLAKMLLGLINPTEGDICFEGKKRDIRTQKKKQEYWKNIQAIFQDPYSSYNIFRKIDAVLLDCIYMRGGRKLPRAKKIEMMAEACSFVNLKFEELTNKYPFELSGGQM
;
A
#
# COMPACT_ATOMS: atom_id res chain seq x y z
N MET A 1 23.79 -24.03 -7.24
CA MET A 1 23.89 -22.80 -6.42
C MET A 1 22.47 -22.33 -6.22
N PRO A 2 21.97 -22.09 -4.98
CA PRO A 2 20.68 -21.43 -4.82
C PRO A 2 20.85 -20.03 -5.41
N GLY A 3 19.99 -19.67 -6.37
CA GLY A 3 20.07 -18.38 -7.05
C GLY A 3 19.98 -17.25 -6.03
N GLU A 4 20.83 -16.23 -6.19
CA GLU A 4 20.72 -14.98 -5.43
C GLU A 4 19.30 -14.46 -5.56
N LYS A 5 18.60 -14.40 -4.44
CA LYS A 5 17.26 -13.80 -4.41
C LYS A 5 17.40 -12.32 -4.77
N SER A 6 16.66 -11.90 -5.76
CA SER A 6 16.65 -10.50 -6.18
C SER A 6 16.08 -9.61 -5.07
N SER A 7 16.80 -8.54 -4.73
CA SER A 7 16.28 -7.50 -3.84
C SER A 7 15.07 -6.82 -4.49
N CYS A 8 13.92 -6.89 -3.83
CA CYS A 8 12.71 -6.28 -4.33
C CYS A 8 12.45 -4.90 -3.72
N LEU A 9 12.79 -4.70 -2.44
CA LEU A 9 12.64 -3.42 -1.76
C LEU A 9 13.75 -3.26 -0.72
N SER A 10 14.55 -2.23 -0.86
CA SER A 10 15.63 -1.94 0.09
C SER A 10 15.61 -0.49 0.57
N GLY A 11 16.20 -0.25 1.71
CA GLY A 11 16.37 1.08 2.29
C GLY A 11 17.71 1.24 2.95
N THR A 12 18.31 2.43 2.82
CA THR A 12 19.60 2.75 3.41
C THR A 12 19.52 4.05 4.18
N GLY A 13 19.94 4.02 5.45
CA GLY A 13 20.01 5.18 6.35
C GLY A 13 18.66 5.87 6.56
N LEU A 14 17.55 5.11 6.55
CA LEU A 14 16.22 5.70 6.62
C LEU A 14 16.01 6.39 7.94
N THR A 15 15.82 7.70 7.89
CA THR A 15 15.51 8.54 9.04
C THR A 15 14.21 9.30 8.81
N LYS A 16 13.36 9.36 9.82
CA LYS A 16 12.15 10.18 9.82
C LYS A 16 12.05 11.03 11.06
N VAL A 17 12.05 12.33 10.85
CA VAL A 17 11.87 13.33 11.88
C VAL A 17 10.56 14.07 11.64
N PHE A 18 9.78 14.25 12.70
CA PHE A 18 8.61 15.09 12.72
C PHE A 18 8.84 16.32 13.60
N GLY A 19 8.11 17.40 13.35
CA GLY A 19 8.19 18.65 14.11
C GLY A 19 9.42 19.50 13.77
N PHE A 20 9.54 20.64 14.45
CA PHE A 20 10.61 21.62 14.30
C PHE A 20 11.13 22.11 15.67
N GLY A 21 12.39 22.47 15.73
CA GLY A 21 13.00 23.04 16.93
C GLY A 21 12.82 22.13 18.17
N ARG A 22 12.20 22.66 19.23
CA ARG A 22 12.02 21.93 20.49
C ARG A 22 10.98 20.81 20.44
N THR A 23 10.13 20.75 19.41
CA THR A 23 9.13 19.69 19.20
C THR A 23 9.60 18.60 18.24
N ARG A 24 10.90 18.58 17.91
CA ARG A 24 11.49 17.61 17.02
C ARG A 24 11.45 16.21 17.65
N THR A 25 10.87 15.25 16.93
CA THR A 25 10.80 13.85 17.33
C THR A 25 11.35 12.98 16.21
N VAL A 26 12.35 12.16 16.52
CA VAL A 26 12.89 11.15 15.62
C VAL A 26 12.03 9.91 15.75
N ALA A 27 11.26 9.58 14.72
CA ALA A 27 10.35 8.43 14.71
C ALA A 27 10.98 7.18 14.09
N VAL A 28 11.95 7.35 13.20
CA VAL A 28 12.78 6.28 12.61
C VAL A 28 14.18 6.85 12.51
N ASP A 29 15.18 6.08 12.93
CA ASP A 29 16.56 6.53 13.02
C ASP A 29 17.50 5.56 12.34
N HIS A 30 18.11 5.96 11.21
CA HIS A 30 19.15 5.27 10.44
C HIS A 30 18.87 3.77 10.17
N VAL A 31 17.64 3.43 9.77
CA VAL A 31 17.25 2.05 9.50
C VAL A 31 17.69 1.60 8.11
N ASP A 32 18.41 0.48 8.06
CA ASP A 32 18.76 -0.24 6.84
C ASP A 32 17.95 -1.53 6.75
N PHE A 33 17.54 -1.91 5.54
CA PHE A 33 16.89 -3.19 5.27
C PHE A 33 17.05 -3.60 3.81
N ASP A 34 16.94 -4.90 3.55
CA ASP A 34 16.90 -5.47 2.21
C ASP A 34 15.91 -6.63 2.17
N PHE A 35 14.81 -6.46 1.45
CA PHE A 35 13.73 -7.43 1.32
C PHE A 35 13.82 -8.10 -0.05
N HIS A 36 13.75 -9.43 -0.05
CA HIS A 36 13.89 -10.23 -1.24
C HIS A 36 12.56 -10.86 -1.66
N GLU A 37 12.49 -11.25 -2.93
CA GLU A 37 11.29 -11.90 -3.47
C GLU A 37 10.96 -13.21 -2.72
N GLY A 38 9.67 -13.41 -2.43
CA GLY A 38 9.18 -14.60 -1.74
C GLY A 38 9.43 -14.65 -0.25
N GLU A 39 9.91 -13.56 0.37
CA GLU A 39 10.10 -13.49 1.82
C GLU A 39 8.84 -13.03 2.54
N VAL A 40 8.65 -13.58 3.75
CA VAL A 40 7.68 -13.09 4.73
C VAL A 40 8.46 -12.44 5.86
N ILE A 41 8.29 -11.14 6.03
CA ILE A 41 9.08 -10.32 6.96
C ILE A 41 8.16 -9.72 8.01
N SER A 42 8.57 -9.85 9.29
CA SER A 42 7.86 -9.26 10.42
C SER A 42 8.66 -8.11 11.02
N ILE A 43 8.01 -6.96 11.21
CA ILE A 43 8.58 -5.83 11.94
C ILE A 43 8.01 -5.80 13.34
N VAL A 44 8.83 -6.12 14.33
CA VAL A 44 8.44 -6.20 15.74
C VAL A 44 9.10 -5.10 16.57
N GLY A 45 8.47 -4.74 17.69
CA GLY A 45 8.95 -3.71 18.61
C GLY A 45 7.80 -3.14 19.46
N GLU A 46 8.13 -2.36 20.47
CA GLU A 46 7.19 -1.74 21.39
C GLU A 46 6.24 -0.74 20.69
N SER A 47 5.14 -0.39 21.35
CA SER A 47 4.28 0.70 20.89
C SER A 47 5.08 2.01 20.82
N GLY A 48 4.94 2.75 19.72
CA GLY A 48 5.70 4.00 19.51
C GLY A 48 7.10 3.81 18.93
N SER A 49 7.62 2.59 18.72
CA SER A 49 8.96 2.34 18.17
C SER A 49 9.15 2.67 16.67
N GLY A 50 8.18 3.33 16.03
CA GLY A 50 8.31 3.78 14.65
C GLY A 50 7.84 2.80 13.57
N LYS A 51 7.36 1.60 13.89
CA LYS A 51 6.90 0.57 12.91
C LYS A 51 5.92 1.11 11.88
N THR A 52 4.88 1.79 12.34
CA THR A 52 3.87 2.40 11.47
C THR A 52 4.45 3.50 10.60
N THR A 53 5.42 4.27 11.13
CA THR A 53 6.12 5.31 10.38
C THR A 53 6.97 4.69 9.28
N LEU A 54 7.73 3.64 9.60
CA LEU A 54 8.51 2.90 8.62
C LEU A 54 7.59 2.33 7.53
N ALA A 55 6.52 1.61 7.90
CA ALA A 55 5.55 1.09 6.93
C ALA A 55 4.98 2.19 6.01
N LYS A 56 4.60 3.35 6.55
CA LYS A 56 4.14 4.49 5.75
C LYS A 56 5.20 5.03 4.80
N MET A 57 6.48 5.00 5.20
CA MET A 57 7.59 5.36 4.29
C MET A 57 7.72 4.33 3.17
N LEU A 58 7.67 3.04 3.47
CA LEU A 58 7.74 1.96 2.47
C LEU A 58 6.59 2.06 1.46
N LEU A 59 5.39 2.34 1.92
CA LEU A 59 4.20 2.55 1.08
C LEU A 59 4.25 3.85 0.25
N GLY A 60 5.21 4.74 0.50
CA GLY A 60 5.27 6.05 -0.16
C GLY A 60 4.16 7.01 0.26
N LEU A 61 3.55 6.79 1.42
CA LEU A 61 2.56 7.71 2.01
C LEU A 61 3.23 8.93 2.64
N ILE A 62 4.43 8.74 3.19
CA ILE A 62 5.31 9.80 3.69
C ILE A 62 6.73 9.60 3.12
N ASN A 63 7.47 10.69 2.97
CA ASN A 63 8.87 10.61 2.57
C ASN A 63 9.79 10.51 3.79
N PRO A 64 10.92 9.80 3.70
CA PRO A 64 11.98 9.90 4.70
C PRO A 64 12.51 11.34 4.76
N THR A 65 13.08 11.73 5.90
CA THR A 65 13.82 12.99 6.06
C THR A 65 15.23 12.83 5.50
N GLU A 66 15.83 11.64 5.73
CA GLU A 66 17.13 11.25 5.23
C GLU A 66 17.11 9.79 4.79
N GLY A 67 18.08 9.39 3.98
CA GLY A 67 18.19 8.05 3.42
C GLY A 67 17.36 7.83 2.17
N ASP A 68 17.54 6.67 1.58
CA ASP A 68 16.95 6.32 0.29
C ASP A 68 16.19 5.00 0.36
N ILE A 69 15.12 4.91 -0.43
CA ILE A 69 14.39 3.65 -0.67
C ILE A 69 14.57 3.29 -2.13
N CYS A 70 14.94 2.04 -2.39
CA CYS A 70 15.04 1.47 -3.73
C CYS A 70 13.96 0.40 -3.93
N PHE A 71 13.36 0.35 -5.11
CA PHE A 71 12.45 -0.68 -5.56
C PHE A 71 13.04 -1.33 -6.82
N GLU A 72 13.21 -2.66 -6.80
CA GLU A 72 13.88 -3.43 -7.87
C GLU A 72 15.23 -2.80 -8.29
N GLY A 73 16.05 -2.48 -7.29
CA GLY A 73 17.39 -1.88 -7.47
C GLY A 73 17.40 -0.44 -7.96
N LYS A 74 16.25 0.20 -8.16
CA LYS A 74 16.16 1.60 -8.61
C LYS A 74 15.69 2.50 -7.48
N LYS A 75 16.33 3.66 -7.32
CA LYS A 75 15.90 4.67 -6.36
C LYS A 75 14.45 5.06 -6.61
N ARG A 76 13.60 4.93 -5.57
CA ARG A 76 12.19 5.26 -5.64
C ARG A 76 11.98 6.74 -5.96
N ASP A 77 11.22 7.01 -6.98
CA ASP A 77 10.80 8.37 -7.32
C ASP A 77 9.27 8.47 -7.28
N ILE A 78 8.75 9.16 -6.28
CA ILE A 78 7.30 9.39 -6.06
C ILE A 78 6.97 10.89 -6.02
N ARG A 79 7.77 11.74 -6.66
CA ARG A 79 7.59 13.19 -6.65
C ARG A 79 6.36 13.66 -7.42
N THR A 80 5.93 12.90 -8.43
CA THR A 80 4.71 13.23 -9.20
C THR A 80 3.62 12.20 -8.95
N GLN A 81 2.36 12.62 -9.11
CA GLN A 81 1.21 11.73 -8.95
C GLN A 81 1.28 10.50 -9.86
N LYS A 82 1.75 10.69 -11.11
CA LYS A 82 1.93 9.57 -12.05
C LYS A 82 2.94 8.54 -11.56
N LYS A 83 4.12 8.99 -11.07
CA LYS A 83 5.16 8.11 -10.51
C LYS A 83 4.68 7.40 -9.24
N LYS A 84 3.92 8.10 -8.41
CA LYS A 84 3.30 7.53 -7.22
C LYS A 84 2.32 6.42 -7.57
N GLN A 85 1.45 6.64 -8.54
CA GLN A 85 0.53 5.62 -9.04
C GLN A 85 1.26 4.42 -9.65
N GLU A 86 2.38 4.65 -10.36
CA GLU A 86 3.20 3.55 -10.90
C GLU A 86 3.80 2.70 -9.79
N TYR A 87 4.35 3.32 -8.76
CA TYR A 87 4.85 2.62 -7.57
C TYR A 87 3.75 1.81 -6.89
N TRP A 88 2.55 2.37 -6.70
CA TRP A 88 1.41 1.72 -6.06
C TRP A 88 0.77 0.58 -6.86
N LYS A 89 1.11 0.41 -8.13
CA LYS A 89 0.72 -0.82 -8.86
C LYS A 89 1.43 -2.06 -8.33
N ASN A 90 2.62 -1.88 -7.76
CA ASN A 90 3.48 -2.97 -7.30
C ASN A 90 3.48 -3.11 -5.77
N ILE A 91 3.24 -2.05 -5.03
CA ILE A 91 3.24 -2.02 -3.57
C ILE A 91 1.81 -1.81 -3.08
N GLN A 92 1.31 -2.74 -2.27
CA GLN A 92 -0.04 -2.70 -1.70
C GLN A 92 0.02 -2.84 -0.18
N ALA A 93 -1.02 -2.38 0.51
CA ALA A 93 -1.15 -2.49 1.95
C ALA A 93 -2.56 -2.93 2.35
N ILE A 94 -2.62 -3.77 3.38
CA ILE A 94 -3.84 -4.06 4.12
C ILE A 94 -3.71 -3.36 5.47
N PHE A 95 -4.63 -2.45 5.78
CA PHE A 95 -4.62 -1.72 7.05
C PHE A 95 -5.37 -2.48 8.13
N GLN A 96 -4.94 -2.28 9.39
CA GLN A 96 -5.53 -2.94 10.55
C GLN A 96 -7.02 -2.60 10.75
N ASP A 97 -7.39 -1.35 10.45
CA ASP A 97 -8.78 -0.89 10.47
C ASP A 97 -9.25 -0.67 9.03
N PRO A 98 -10.04 -1.60 8.47
CA PRO A 98 -10.56 -1.46 7.12
C PRO A 98 -11.50 -0.28 6.97
N TYR A 99 -12.31 0.06 7.99
CA TYR A 99 -13.28 1.15 7.90
C TYR A 99 -12.61 2.52 7.76
N SER A 100 -11.48 2.74 8.41
CA SER A 100 -10.71 4.00 8.26
C SER A 100 -10.11 4.18 6.87
N SER A 101 -10.00 3.10 6.09
CA SER A 101 -9.43 3.10 4.75
C SER A 101 -10.46 3.43 3.67
N TYR A 102 -11.75 3.37 3.99
CA TYR A 102 -12.83 3.62 3.04
C TYR A 102 -13.51 4.97 3.25
N ASN A 103 -13.89 5.60 2.16
CA ASN A 103 -14.86 6.69 2.22
C ASN A 103 -16.26 6.09 2.39
N ILE A 104 -16.85 6.28 3.57
CA ILE A 104 -18.16 5.71 3.95
C ILE A 104 -19.31 6.17 3.03
N PHE A 105 -19.14 7.27 2.30
CA PHE A 105 -20.13 7.81 1.35
C PHE A 105 -19.93 7.29 -0.07
N ARG A 106 -19.00 6.37 -0.29
CA ARG A 106 -18.77 5.76 -1.61
C ARG A 106 -19.18 4.30 -1.59
N LYS A 107 -19.87 3.87 -2.64
CA LYS A 107 -20.23 2.47 -2.85
C LYS A 107 -19.00 1.63 -3.14
N ILE A 108 -19.04 0.36 -2.75
CA ILE A 108 -17.92 -0.59 -2.90
C ILE A 108 -17.55 -0.81 -4.37
N ASP A 109 -18.54 -0.97 -5.23
CA ASP A 109 -18.30 -1.10 -6.67
C ASP A 109 -17.58 0.11 -7.28
N ALA A 110 -17.84 1.33 -6.78
CA ALA A 110 -17.10 2.52 -7.21
C ALA A 110 -15.64 2.50 -6.74
N VAL A 111 -15.36 1.96 -5.55
CA VAL A 111 -13.99 1.80 -5.04
C VAL A 111 -13.23 0.76 -5.85
N LEU A 112 -13.83 -0.40 -6.12
CA LEU A 112 -13.26 -1.43 -6.97
C LEU A 112 -12.97 -0.92 -8.38
N LEU A 113 -13.87 -0.11 -8.93
CA LEU A 113 -13.70 0.52 -10.24
C LEU A 113 -12.52 1.50 -10.28
N ASP A 114 -12.27 2.24 -9.19
CA ASP A 114 -11.09 3.11 -9.08
C ASP A 114 -9.78 2.30 -9.16
N CYS A 115 -9.73 1.12 -8.56
CA CYS A 115 -8.55 0.23 -8.66
C CYS A 115 -8.27 -0.17 -10.12
N ILE A 116 -9.32 -0.47 -10.91
CA ILE A 116 -9.19 -0.75 -12.34
C ILE A 116 -8.66 0.49 -13.08
N TYR A 117 -9.17 1.68 -12.75
CA TYR A 117 -8.74 2.93 -13.37
C TYR A 117 -7.29 3.27 -13.06
N MET A 118 -6.84 3.04 -11.84
CA MET A 118 -5.44 3.22 -11.43
C MET A 118 -4.49 2.32 -12.22
N ARG A 119 -4.93 1.11 -12.57
CA ARG A 119 -4.18 0.15 -13.41
C ARG A 119 -4.28 0.43 -14.92
N GLY A 120 -4.89 1.54 -15.33
CA GLY A 120 -5.02 1.93 -16.74
C GLY A 120 -6.28 1.41 -17.44
N GLY A 121 -7.17 0.72 -16.75
CA GLY A 121 -8.39 0.13 -17.30
C GLY A 121 -9.55 1.09 -17.55
N ARG A 122 -9.32 2.41 -17.54
CA ARG A 122 -10.38 3.42 -17.73
C ARG A 122 -11.13 3.23 -19.06
N LYS A 123 -10.42 2.87 -20.14
CA LYS A 123 -10.98 2.68 -21.49
C LYS A 123 -11.60 1.31 -21.73
N LEU A 124 -11.50 0.37 -20.78
CA LEU A 124 -12.09 -0.96 -20.94
C LEU A 124 -13.63 -0.89 -21.03
N PRO A 125 -14.26 -1.80 -21.80
CA PRO A 125 -15.72 -1.95 -21.82
C PRO A 125 -16.29 -2.21 -20.43
N ARG A 126 -17.54 -1.80 -20.18
CA ARG A 126 -18.22 -2.00 -18.88
C ARG A 126 -18.25 -3.47 -18.46
N ALA A 127 -18.57 -4.36 -19.40
CA ALA A 127 -18.62 -5.80 -19.14
C ALA A 127 -17.28 -6.35 -18.61
N LYS A 128 -16.14 -5.93 -19.23
CA LYS A 128 -14.80 -6.36 -18.79
C LYS A 128 -14.45 -5.82 -17.41
N LYS A 129 -14.88 -4.62 -17.06
CA LYS A 129 -14.67 -4.07 -15.71
C LYS A 129 -15.44 -4.85 -14.66
N ILE A 130 -16.69 -5.23 -14.96
CA ILE A 130 -17.51 -6.06 -14.06
C ILE A 130 -16.88 -7.44 -13.87
N GLU A 131 -16.42 -8.07 -14.95
CA GLU A 131 -15.71 -9.35 -14.90
C GLU A 131 -14.47 -9.28 -13.99
N MET A 132 -13.64 -8.25 -14.15
CA MET A 132 -12.44 -8.05 -13.32
C MET A 132 -12.80 -7.82 -11.85
N MET A 133 -13.88 -7.09 -11.55
CA MET A 133 -14.32 -6.89 -10.16
C MET A 133 -14.83 -8.21 -9.56
N ALA A 134 -15.61 -8.98 -10.31
CA ALA A 134 -16.12 -10.27 -9.87
C ALA A 134 -14.99 -11.29 -9.65
N GLU A 135 -14.00 -11.33 -10.54
CA GLU A 135 -12.81 -12.16 -10.39
C GLU A 135 -12.02 -11.81 -9.12
N ALA A 136 -11.77 -10.51 -8.89
CA ALA A 136 -11.08 -10.04 -7.69
C ALA A 136 -11.83 -10.40 -6.40
N CYS A 137 -13.16 -10.26 -6.38
CA CYS A 137 -13.99 -10.67 -5.24
C CYS A 137 -13.93 -12.19 -5.02
N SER A 138 -14.03 -12.97 -6.10
CA SER A 138 -13.96 -14.44 -6.04
C SER A 138 -12.63 -14.93 -5.48
N PHE A 139 -11.54 -14.25 -5.78
CA PHE A 139 -10.20 -14.59 -5.25
C PHE A 139 -10.13 -14.56 -3.71
N VAL A 140 -10.96 -13.73 -3.08
CA VAL A 140 -11.07 -13.62 -1.61
C VAL A 140 -12.35 -14.26 -1.08
N ASN A 141 -12.98 -15.16 -1.84
CA ASN A 141 -14.22 -15.87 -1.49
C ASN A 141 -15.43 -14.96 -1.23
N LEU A 142 -15.49 -13.83 -1.90
CA LEU A 142 -16.65 -12.92 -1.88
C LEU A 142 -17.39 -12.98 -3.21
N LYS A 143 -18.71 -12.79 -3.17
CA LYS A 143 -19.53 -12.64 -4.37
C LYS A 143 -19.72 -11.17 -4.69
N PHE A 144 -19.34 -10.77 -5.89
CA PHE A 144 -19.45 -9.39 -6.33
C PHE A 144 -20.89 -8.85 -6.27
N GLU A 145 -21.87 -9.70 -6.58
CA GLU A 145 -23.30 -9.37 -6.54
C GLU A 145 -23.76 -8.98 -5.13
N GLU A 146 -23.13 -9.56 -4.10
CA GLU A 146 -23.46 -9.25 -2.69
C GLU A 146 -22.84 -7.91 -2.24
N LEU A 147 -21.84 -7.40 -2.94
CA LEU A 147 -21.14 -6.16 -2.64
C LEU A 147 -21.62 -4.98 -3.50
N THR A 148 -22.14 -5.28 -4.68
CA THR A 148 -22.62 -4.28 -5.64
C THR A 148 -23.70 -3.37 -5.02
N ASN A 149 -23.57 -2.07 -5.28
CA ASN A 149 -24.44 -1.01 -4.77
C ASN A 149 -24.43 -0.80 -3.25
N LYS A 150 -23.67 -1.55 -2.47
CA LYS A 150 -23.56 -1.37 -1.02
C LYS A 150 -22.53 -0.33 -0.64
N TYR A 151 -22.75 0.28 0.51
CA TYR A 151 -21.80 1.15 1.18
C TYR A 151 -20.97 0.35 2.21
N PRO A 152 -19.79 0.84 2.62
CA PRO A 152 -18.94 0.16 3.60
C PRO A 152 -19.68 -0.24 4.89
N PHE A 153 -20.56 0.62 5.43
CA PHE A 153 -21.30 0.36 6.66
C PHE A 153 -22.39 -0.73 6.54
N GLU A 154 -22.70 -1.18 5.32
CA GLU A 154 -23.64 -2.27 5.04
C GLU A 154 -22.93 -3.64 4.97
N LEU A 155 -21.61 -3.66 5.12
CA LEU A 155 -20.78 -4.87 5.06
C LEU A 155 -20.35 -5.31 6.45
N SER A 156 -20.15 -6.62 6.61
CA SER A 156 -19.49 -7.16 7.79
C SER A 156 -17.99 -6.88 7.76
N GLY A 157 -17.33 -6.92 8.94
CA GLY A 157 -15.89 -6.74 9.02
C GLY A 157 -15.07 -7.72 8.18
N GLY A 158 -15.59 -8.93 7.95
CA GLY A 158 -14.94 -9.93 7.09
C GLY A 158 -15.17 -9.74 5.59
N GLN A 159 -16.15 -8.89 5.22
CA GLN A 159 -16.42 -8.53 3.82
C GLN A 159 -15.68 -7.25 3.40
N MET A 160 -15.13 -6.52 4.36
CA MET A 160 -14.33 -5.31 4.16
C MET A 160 -12.86 -5.65 3.93
#